data_d2fe0f0cb18fda9c9d88492f33f355c1
#
_entry.id   d2fe0f0cb18fda9c9d88492f33f355c1
#
_cell.length_a   1.000
_cell.length_b   1.000
_cell.length_c   1.000
_cell.angle_alpha   90.00
_cell.angle_beta   90.00
_cell.angle_gamma   90.00
#
_symmetry.space_group_name_H-M   'P 1'
#
loop_
_entity.id
_entity.type
_entity.pdbx_description
1 polymer ?
#
loop_
_entity_poly.entity_id
_entity_poly.type
_entity_poly.pdbx_seq_one_letter_code
_entity_poly.pdbx_strand_id
1 'polypeptide(L)'
;MKRFCIPLLFLFPTLVVYSNDQKPKITFLIAEREYRTEETLPRFAKSHLDEDYHIQYCQADKEGNGRHILRNAQEIKGADLLFISVRRRAFNKNVMIMVRQHIKKGKPVIGIRTASHAFQLRKETLPVGHEEWTDWDHEIIGGNYQGHLGKGLLCKIEETSILRNQGILNQVRLPFTSTASLYRNSPLPAGSIPLLFGSVDGYPREPVAWFRQTASKSNVFYTSLGHVDDFKIPAFNHLLFNAIKWCLESG
;
A
#
# COMPACT_ATOMS: atom_id res chain seq x y z
N MET A 1 -41.56 -28.99 -59.52
CA MET A 1 -40.55 -29.13 -58.50
C MET A 1 -40.57 -27.83 -57.62
N LYS A 2 -41.19 -27.88 -56.41
CA LYS A 2 -41.22 -26.73 -55.51
C LYS A 2 -40.05 -26.84 -54.54
N ARG A 3 -39.09 -25.85 -54.57
CA ARG A 3 -37.98 -25.75 -53.61
C ARG A 3 -38.47 -25.09 -52.33
N PHE A 4 -38.45 -25.81 -51.21
CA PHE A 4 -38.64 -25.26 -49.88
C PHE A 4 -37.31 -24.68 -49.41
N CYS A 5 -37.27 -23.36 -49.18
CA CYS A 5 -36.20 -22.73 -48.43
C CYS A 5 -36.55 -22.76 -46.94
N ILE A 6 -35.70 -23.43 -46.14
CA ILE A 6 -35.76 -23.41 -44.68
C ILE A 6 -34.92 -22.22 -44.19
N PRO A 7 -35.48 -21.25 -43.42
CA PRO A 7 -34.66 -20.19 -42.88
C PRO A 7 -33.85 -20.71 -41.67
N LEU A 8 -32.57 -20.55 -41.74
CA LEU A 8 -31.61 -20.89 -40.67
C LEU A 8 -31.71 -19.75 -39.62
N LEU A 9 -32.29 -20.08 -38.48
CA LEU A 9 -32.37 -19.15 -37.34
C LEU A 9 -31.04 -19.16 -36.60
N PHE A 10 -30.25 -18.09 -36.72
CA PHE A 10 -29.05 -17.89 -35.89
C PHE A 10 -29.47 -17.42 -34.50
N LEU A 11 -29.40 -18.33 -33.51
CA LEU A 11 -29.45 -17.94 -32.11
C LEU A 11 -28.10 -17.34 -31.74
N PHE A 12 -28.02 -16.03 -31.56
CA PHE A 12 -26.90 -15.38 -30.89
C PHE A 12 -27.04 -15.58 -29.37
N PRO A 13 -26.04 -16.18 -28.71
CA PRO A 13 -26.07 -16.21 -27.26
C PRO A 13 -25.91 -14.79 -26.73
N THR A 14 -26.89 -14.29 -26.05
CA THR A 14 -26.79 -13.05 -25.27
C THR A 14 -25.82 -13.30 -24.12
N LEU A 15 -24.60 -12.78 -24.22
CA LEU A 15 -23.66 -12.70 -23.10
C LEU A 15 -24.27 -11.75 -22.08
N VAL A 16 -24.86 -12.28 -21.01
CA VAL A 16 -25.23 -11.50 -19.85
C VAL A 16 -23.92 -11.19 -19.10
N VAL A 17 -23.36 -10.02 -19.36
CA VAL A 17 -22.26 -9.46 -18.56
C VAL A 17 -22.90 -9.05 -17.23
N TYR A 18 -22.75 -9.86 -16.20
CA TYR A 18 -23.01 -9.42 -14.83
C TYR A 18 -21.92 -8.42 -14.46
N SER A 19 -22.20 -7.16 -14.57
CA SER A 19 -21.40 -6.12 -13.93
C SER A 19 -21.55 -6.35 -12.42
N ASN A 20 -20.46 -6.73 -11.79
CA ASN A 20 -20.43 -6.82 -10.34
C ASN A 20 -20.29 -5.38 -9.82
N ASP A 21 -21.42 -4.72 -9.58
CA ASP A 21 -21.52 -3.31 -9.17
C ASP A 21 -21.04 -3.03 -7.74
N GLN A 22 -20.28 -3.96 -7.15
CA GLN A 22 -19.72 -3.76 -5.81
C GLN A 22 -18.41 -2.99 -5.91
N LYS A 23 -18.39 -1.80 -5.29
CA LYS A 23 -17.18 -0.99 -5.11
C LYS A 23 -16.07 -1.83 -4.47
N PRO A 24 -14.81 -1.77 -4.98
CA PRO A 24 -13.70 -2.49 -4.37
C PRO A 24 -13.52 -2.10 -2.90
N LYS A 25 -13.21 -3.09 -2.05
CA LYS A 25 -13.03 -2.90 -0.62
C LYS A 25 -11.56 -2.64 -0.29
N ILE A 26 -11.28 -1.47 0.27
CA ILE A 26 -9.98 -1.10 0.80
C ILE A 26 -9.99 -1.21 2.32
N THR A 27 -9.12 -2.05 2.88
CA THR A 27 -8.99 -2.20 4.32
C THR A 27 -7.67 -1.58 4.80
N PHE A 28 -7.78 -0.53 5.60
CA PHE A 28 -6.63 0.14 6.22
C PHE A 28 -6.25 -0.55 7.53
N LEU A 29 -5.00 -1.01 7.63
CA LEU A 29 -4.40 -1.48 8.87
C LEU A 29 -3.59 -0.34 9.48
N ILE A 30 -4.06 0.23 10.58
CA ILE A 30 -3.46 1.39 11.23
C ILE A 30 -3.01 1.03 12.65
N ALA A 31 -1.70 0.92 12.84
CA ALA A 31 -1.10 0.53 14.12
C ALA A 31 0.31 1.15 14.26
N GLU A 32 0.39 2.47 14.16
CA GLU A 32 1.61 3.23 14.37
C GLU A 32 1.39 4.33 15.41
N ARG A 33 2.43 5.02 15.88
CA ARG A 33 2.35 5.99 16.97
C ARG A 33 2.99 7.35 16.68
N GLU A 34 3.65 7.50 15.52
CA GLU A 34 4.51 8.66 15.29
C GLU A 34 3.93 9.67 14.31
N TYR A 35 3.10 9.24 13.35
CA TYR A 35 2.72 10.05 12.20
C TYR A 35 1.23 10.39 12.12
N ARG A 36 0.47 10.06 13.17
CA ARG A 36 -0.97 10.35 13.29
C ARG A 36 -1.78 9.80 12.10
N THR A 37 -1.41 8.62 11.61
CA THR A 37 -2.09 8.03 10.44
C THR A 37 -3.51 7.57 10.77
N GLU A 38 -3.86 7.41 12.04
CA GLU A 38 -5.24 7.21 12.51
C GLU A 38 -6.16 8.44 12.28
N GLU A 39 -5.58 9.61 11.97
CA GLU A 39 -6.32 10.81 11.62
C GLU A 39 -6.16 11.16 10.13
N THR A 40 -4.94 11.06 9.60
CA THR A 40 -4.64 11.50 8.23
C THR A 40 -5.20 10.55 7.18
N LEU A 41 -5.13 9.22 7.39
CA LEU A 41 -5.67 8.25 6.46
C LEU A 41 -7.20 8.29 6.35
N PRO A 42 -7.99 8.38 7.44
CA PRO A 42 -9.43 8.58 7.31
C PRO A 42 -9.82 9.88 6.59
N ARG A 43 -9.08 10.98 6.82
CA ARG A 43 -9.30 12.24 6.08
C ARG A 43 -8.97 12.09 4.59
N PHE A 44 -7.85 11.46 4.27
CA PHE A 44 -7.48 11.15 2.90
C PHE A 44 -8.56 10.29 2.21
N ALA A 45 -8.98 9.20 2.85
CA ALA A 45 -10.02 8.32 2.31
C ALA A 45 -11.32 9.06 2.05
N LYS A 46 -11.79 9.84 3.02
CA LYS A 46 -13.00 10.67 2.87
C LYS A 46 -12.92 11.65 1.71
N SER A 47 -11.75 12.24 1.48
CA SER A 47 -11.60 13.28 0.44
C SER A 47 -11.34 12.73 -0.95
N HIS A 48 -10.85 11.49 -1.08
CA HIS A 48 -10.36 10.97 -2.35
C HIS A 48 -10.91 9.59 -2.74
N LEU A 49 -11.53 8.83 -1.82
CA LEU A 49 -11.89 7.43 -2.05
C LEU A 49 -13.37 7.10 -1.83
N ASP A 50 -14.09 7.84 -0.99
CA ASP A 50 -15.45 7.49 -0.53
C ASP A 50 -16.47 7.25 -1.65
N GLU A 51 -16.30 7.92 -2.79
CA GLU A 51 -17.25 7.79 -3.90
C GLU A 51 -17.06 6.48 -4.68
N ASP A 52 -15.82 5.97 -4.77
CA ASP A 52 -15.47 4.85 -5.65
C ASP A 52 -15.17 3.54 -4.91
N TYR A 53 -14.92 3.60 -3.60
CA TYR A 53 -14.43 2.46 -2.82
C TYR A 53 -15.24 2.24 -1.54
N HIS A 54 -15.25 0.99 -1.07
CA HIS A 54 -15.78 0.65 0.24
C HIS A 54 -14.63 0.61 1.25
N ILE A 55 -14.64 1.54 2.22
CA ILE A 55 -13.52 1.75 3.14
C ILE A 55 -13.76 1.07 4.48
N GLN A 56 -12.76 0.30 4.94
CA GLN A 56 -12.74 -0.36 6.25
C GLN A 56 -11.46 -0.04 7.02
N TYR A 57 -11.56 -0.01 8.35
CA TYR A 57 -10.44 0.28 9.23
C TYR A 57 -10.23 -0.81 10.27
N CYS A 58 -9.01 -1.36 10.30
CA CYS A 58 -8.49 -2.20 11.37
C CYS A 58 -7.48 -1.38 12.17
N GLN A 59 -7.72 -1.17 13.46
CA GLN A 59 -6.88 -0.30 14.26
C GLN A 59 -6.37 -0.99 15.53
N ALA A 60 -5.15 -0.68 15.94
CA ALA A 60 -4.59 -1.06 17.22
C ALA A 60 -4.26 0.17 18.06
N ASP A 61 -4.12 0.00 19.37
CA ASP A 61 -3.72 1.08 20.23
C ASP A 61 -2.28 1.55 19.91
N LYS A 62 -2.00 2.80 20.17
CA LYS A 62 -0.66 3.37 19.94
C LYS A 62 0.36 2.71 20.86
N GLU A 63 -0.01 2.50 22.11
CA GLU A 63 0.86 2.00 23.17
C GLU A 63 0.12 1.03 24.12
N GLY A 64 0.83 0.51 25.11
CA GLY A 64 0.28 -0.40 26.08
C GLY A 64 -0.03 -1.79 25.54
N ASN A 65 -0.82 -2.56 26.27
CA ASN A 65 -1.12 -3.96 25.97
C ASN A 65 -1.97 -4.13 24.69
N GLY A 66 -2.80 -3.12 24.34
CA GLY A 66 -3.65 -3.13 23.13
C GLY A 66 -2.92 -2.87 21.81
N ARG A 67 -1.65 -2.47 21.86
CA ARG A 67 -0.90 -2.11 20.64
C ARG A 67 -0.64 -3.28 19.69
N HIS A 68 -0.73 -4.51 20.16
CA HIS A 68 -0.60 -5.75 19.38
C HIS A 68 -1.96 -6.40 19.07
N ILE A 69 -3.06 -5.74 19.43
CA ILE A 69 -4.42 -6.22 19.21
C ILE A 69 -5.05 -5.40 18.10
N LEU A 70 -5.19 -6.00 16.92
CA LEU A 70 -5.82 -5.34 15.78
C LEU A 70 -7.34 -5.53 15.85
N ARG A 71 -8.08 -4.46 16.19
CA ARG A 71 -9.55 -4.47 16.18
C ARG A 71 -10.08 -4.56 14.75
N ASN A 72 -11.23 -5.18 14.58
CA ASN A 72 -11.90 -5.42 13.30
C ASN A 72 -11.05 -6.21 12.28
N ALA A 73 -10.10 -7.02 12.75
CA ALA A 73 -9.17 -7.75 11.87
C ALA A 73 -9.87 -8.69 10.88
N GLN A 74 -11.13 -9.11 11.13
CA GLN A 74 -11.92 -9.91 10.20
C GLN A 74 -12.14 -9.22 8.84
N GLU A 75 -12.08 -7.87 8.78
CA GLU A 75 -12.23 -7.10 7.55
C GLU A 75 -11.11 -7.36 6.54
N ILE A 76 -9.98 -7.90 6.99
CA ILE A 76 -8.87 -8.33 6.12
C ILE A 76 -9.34 -9.41 5.12
N LYS A 77 -10.22 -10.31 5.54
CA LYS A 77 -10.67 -11.45 4.70
C LYS A 77 -11.41 -10.99 3.44
N GLY A 78 -12.18 -9.91 3.56
CA GLY A 78 -12.97 -9.38 2.46
C GLY A 78 -12.28 -8.27 1.66
N ALA A 79 -11.08 -7.86 2.04
CA ALA A 79 -10.37 -6.78 1.36
C ALA A 79 -9.98 -7.13 -0.07
N ASP A 80 -10.10 -6.18 -0.98
CA ASP A 80 -9.53 -6.24 -2.33
C ASP A 80 -8.16 -5.57 -2.35
N LEU A 81 -7.89 -4.64 -1.43
CA LEU A 81 -6.60 -4.03 -1.20
C LEU A 81 -6.35 -3.86 0.31
N LEU A 82 -5.15 -4.21 0.77
CA LEU A 82 -4.67 -3.86 2.11
C LEU A 82 -3.78 -2.62 2.06
N PHE A 83 -4.17 -1.59 2.83
CA PHE A 83 -3.36 -0.39 3.02
C PHE A 83 -2.70 -0.43 4.40
N ILE A 84 -1.36 -0.54 4.43
CA ILE A 84 -0.59 -0.81 5.65
C ILE A 84 0.08 0.46 6.17
N SER A 85 -0.32 0.90 7.36
CA SER A 85 0.35 1.90 8.18
C SER A 85 0.59 1.33 9.57
N VAL A 86 1.52 0.43 9.67
CA VAL A 86 1.85 -0.34 10.87
C VAL A 86 3.31 -0.12 11.24
N ARG A 87 3.61 -0.04 12.54
CA ARG A 87 4.97 0.15 13.03
C ARG A 87 5.29 -0.78 14.18
N ARG A 88 6.23 -1.72 13.93
CA ARG A 88 6.79 -2.57 14.99
C ARG A 88 5.71 -3.28 15.81
N ARG A 89 4.86 -4.05 15.15
CA ARG A 89 3.79 -4.84 15.77
C ARG A 89 3.99 -6.34 15.51
N ALA A 90 3.67 -7.13 16.50
CA ALA A 90 3.45 -8.57 16.34
C ALA A 90 1.98 -8.82 16.65
N PHE A 91 1.19 -9.09 15.63
CA PHE A 91 -0.22 -9.44 15.82
C PHE A 91 -0.37 -10.93 16.14
N ASN A 92 -1.54 -11.33 16.64
CA ASN A 92 -1.79 -12.74 16.88
C ASN A 92 -1.72 -13.54 15.56
N LYS A 93 -1.43 -14.84 15.67
CA LYS A 93 -1.21 -15.73 14.52
C LYS A 93 -2.37 -15.70 13.52
N ASN A 94 -3.62 -15.62 13.99
CA ASN A 94 -4.78 -15.60 13.09
C ASN A 94 -4.81 -14.34 12.21
N VAL A 95 -4.45 -13.19 12.76
CA VAL A 95 -4.33 -11.93 11.97
C VAL A 95 -3.22 -12.08 10.94
N MET A 96 -2.05 -12.59 11.32
CA MET A 96 -0.93 -12.78 10.40
C MET A 96 -1.27 -13.79 9.29
N ILE A 97 -2.00 -14.85 9.61
CA ILE A 97 -2.52 -15.79 8.60
C ILE A 97 -3.43 -15.08 7.60
N MET A 98 -4.34 -14.20 8.05
CA MET A 98 -5.22 -13.45 7.13
C MET A 98 -4.43 -12.52 6.20
N VAL A 99 -3.41 -11.81 6.70
CA VAL A 99 -2.53 -10.98 5.88
C VAL A 99 -1.78 -11.82 4.84
N ARG A 100 -1.19 -12.95 5.27
CA ARG A 100 -0.49 -13.87 4.35
C ARG A 100 -1.43 -14.44 3.28
N GLN A 101 -2.64 -14.82 3.65
CA GLN A 101 -3.64 -15.34 2.72
C GLN A 101 -4.09 -14.29 1.70
N HIS A 102 -4.22 -13.02 2.10
CA HIS A 102 -4.52 -11.93 1.20
C HIS A 102 -3.46 -11.83 0.09
N ILE A 103 -2.19 -11.80 0.47
CA ILE A 103 -1.06 -11.71 -0.45
C ILE A 103 -0.94 -12.98 -1.31
N LYS A 104 -1.08 -14.16 -0.71
CA LYS A 104 -1.03 -15.44 -1.42
C LYS A 104 -2.09 -15.57 -2.52
N LYS A 105 -3.23 -14.88 -2.37
CA LYS A 105 -4.29 -14.80 -3.37
C LYS A 105 -4.01 -13.80 -4.49
N GLY A 106 -2.83 -13.18 -4.52
CA GLY A 106 -2.46 -12.18 -5.49
C GLY A 106 -3.06 -10.79 -5.23
N LYS A 107 -3.78 -10.60 -4.10
CA LYS A 107 -4.41 -9.33 -3.80
C LYS A 107 -3.40 -8.26 -3.40
N PRO A 108 -3.59 -6.99 -3.85
CA PRO A 108 -2.60 -5.94 -3.72
C PRO A 108 -2.40 -5.41 -2.28
N VAL A 109 -1.21 -4.83 -2.09
CA VAL A 109 -0.81 -4.19 -0.83
C VAL A 109 -0.22 -2.82 -1.10
N ILE A 110 -0.63 -1.83 -0.33
CA ILE A 110 0.05 -0.52 -0.24
C ILE A 110 0.66 -0.36 1.15
N GLY A 111 1.92 0.04 1.20
CA GLY A 111 2.60 0.38 2.44
C GLY A 111 3.05 1.83 2.47
N ILE A 112 2.85 2.52 3.60
CA ILE A 112 3.40 3.84 3.79
C ILE A 112 4.31 3.92 5.02
N ARG A 113 5.32 4.73 4.93
CA ARG A 113 6.22 5.13 6.01
C ARG A 113 6.76 3.92 6.78
N THR A 114 6.25 3.70 7.99
CA THR A 114 6.69 2.63 8.89
C THR A 114 6.29 1.22 8.46
N ALA A 115 5.53 1.10 7.38
CA ALA A 115 5.12 -0.19 6.83
C ALA A 115 6.31 -1.08 6.41
N SER A 116 7.48 -0.50 6.09
CA SER A 116 8.71 -1.27 5.83
C SER A 116 9.10 -2.17 7.01
N HIS A 117 8.87 -1.72 8.24
CA HIS A 117 9.15 -2.51 9.45
C HIS A 117 7.87 -2.78 10.28
N ALA A 118 6.78 -3.07 9.58
CA ALA A 118 5.46 -3.25 10.19
C ALA A 118 5.42 -4.36 11.24
N PHE A 119 5.84 -5.56 10.86
CA PHE A 119 5.61 -6.79 11.62
C PHE A 119 6.89 -7.35 12.26
N GLN A 120 7.82 -6.49 12.61
CA GLN A 120 9.05 -6.85 13.28
C GLN A 120 9.23 -6.02 14.54
N LEU A 121 9.30 -6.66 15.69
CA LEU A 121 9.61 -6.04 16.97
C LEU A 121 11.08 -5.57 16.99
N ARG A 122 11.42 -4.63 17.85
CA ARG A 122 12.80 -4.12 17.90
C ARG A 122 13.55 -4.50 19.17
N LYS A 123 12.95 -4.33 20.32
CA LYS A 123 13.58 -4.57 21.64
C LYS A 123 12.56 -5.11 22.63
N GLU A 124 11.54 -5.76 22.14
CA GLU A 124 10.41 -6.23 22.94
C GLU A 124 10.31 -7.73 22.86
N THR A 125 9.82 -8.35 23.92
CA THR A 125 9.53 -9.77 23.93
C THR A 125 8.27 -10.02 23.09
N LEU A 126 8.33 -11.03 22.23
CA LEU A 126 7.18 -11.46 21.44
C LEU A 126 6.05 -11.95 22.36
N PRO A 127 4.84 -11.36 22.33
CA PRO A 127 3.75 -11.81 23.16
C PRO A 127 3.32 -13.25 22.81
N VAL A 128 2.87 -14.00 23.82
CA VAL A 128 2.40 -15.38 23.60
C VAL A 128 1.25 -15.41 22.60
N GLY A 129 1.32 -16.34 21.64
CA GLY A 129 0.31 -16.48 20.59
C GLY A 129 0.37 -15.44 19.47
N HIS A 130 1.39 -14.56 19.48
CA HIS A 130 1.64 -13.59 18.45
C HIS A 130 2.76 -14.03 17.50
N GLU A 131 2.91 -13.34 16.39
CA GLU A 131 3.87 -13.69 15.34
C GLU A 131 4.50 -12.43 14.75
N GLU A 132 5.80 -12.50 14.47
CA GLU A 132 6.54 -11.54 13.66
C GLU A 132 6.65 -12.03 12.20
N TRP A 133 6.92 -11.09 11.30
CA TRP A 133 7.32 -11.38 9.92
C TRP A 133 8.57 -10.57 9.61
N THR A 134 9.72 -11.12 9.97
CA THR A 134 11.02 -10.42 9.91
C THR A 134 11.43 -10.06 8.49
N ASP A 135 11.09 -10.91 7.52
CA ASP A 135 11.43 -10.73 6.11
C ASP A 135 10.40 -9.90 5.32
N TRP A 136 9.38 -9.38 6.01
CA TRP A 136 8.29 -8.58 5.43
C TRP A 136 8.77 -7.46 4.51
N ASP A 137 9.78 -6.68 4.95
CA ASP A 137 10.30 -5.56 4.16
C ASP A 137 10.89 -6.05 2.84
N HIS A 138 11.73 -7.06 2.90
CA HIS A 138 12.40 -7.61 1.72
C HIS A 138 11.46 -8.38 0.81
N GLU A 139 10.65 -9.28 1.37
CA GLU A 139 9.80 -10.20 0.61
C GLU A 139 8.58 -9.54 0.00
N ILE A 140 7.91 -8.67 0.75
CA ILE A 140 6.63 -8.09 0.36
C ILE A 140 6.79 -6.64 -0.08
N ILE A 141 7.29 -5.78 0.78
CA ILE A 141 7.48 -4.35 0.48
C ILE A 141 8.51 -4.15 -0.64
N GLY A 142 9.52 -5.03 -0.72
CA GLY A 142 10.63 -4.88 -1.66
C GLY A 142 11.54 -3.74 -1.26
N GLY A 143 11.64 -3.49 0.03
CA GLY A 143 12.49 -2.48 0.65
C GLY A 143 13.78 -3.05 1.22
N ASN A 144 14.58 -2.16 1.77
CA ASN A 144 15.81 -2.46 2.49
C ASN A 144 16.04 -1.40 3.57
N TYR A 145 15.09 -1.27 4.49
CA TYR A 145 15.12 -0.21 5.50
C TYR A 145 16.29 -0.35 6.47
N GLN A 146 17.22 0.59 6.39
CA GLN A 146 18.45 0.64 7.22
C GLN A 146 18.46 1.82 8.21
N GLY A 147 17.31 2.40 8.49
CA GLY A 147 17.19 3.58 9.33
C GLY A 147 16.84 4.85 8.54
N HIS A 148 17.06 6.00 9.14
CA HIS A 148 16.69 7.28 8.53
C HIS A 148 17.68 8.39 8.93
N LEU A 149 17.72 9.46 8.15
CA LEU A 149 18.41 10.69 8.50
C LEU A 149 17.69 11.41 9.66
N GLY A 150 18.38 12.35 10.27
CA GLY A 150 17.85 13.16 11.37
C GLY A 150 16.55 13.90 11.00
N LYS A 151 15.85 14.36 12.02
CA LYS A 151 14.63 15.16 11.87
C LYS A 151 14.96 16.59 11.42
N GLY A 152 13.98 17.26 10.79
CA GLY A 152 14.09 18.68 10.43
C GLY A 152 14.84 18.97 9.12
N LEU A 153 15.26 17.93 8.40
CA LEU A 153 15.85 18.10 7.08
C LEU A 153 14.75 18.18 6.02
N LEU A 154 14.91 19.11 5.07
CA LEU A 154 14.01 19.19 3.93
C LEU A 154 14.45 18.17 2.88
N CYS A 155 13.52 17.33 2.47
CA CYS A 155 13.74 16.31 1.47
C CYS A 155 13.09 16.72 0.14
N LYS A 156 13.89 16.96 -0.89
CA LYS A 156 13.41 17.21 -2.25
C LYS A 156 13.01 15.90 -2.90
N ILE A 157 11.79 15.80 -3.40
CA ILE A 157 11.23 14.61 -4.03
C ILE A 157 11.19 14.82 -5.54
N GLU A 158 11.81 13.89 -6.27
CA GLU A 158 11.98 13.96 -7.71
C GLU A 158 11.68 12.61 -8.38
N GLU A 159 11.25 12.66 -9.64
CA GLU A 159 11.02 11.48 -10.46
C GLU A 159 12.31 10.77 -10.83
N THR A 160 12.24 9.47 -11.07
CA THR A 160 13.36 8.71 -11.63
C THR A 160 13.39 8.87 -13.16
N SER A 161 14.58 8.86 -13.76
CA SER A 161 14.72 8.86 -15.22
C SER A 161 14.31 7.52 -15.88
N ILE A 162 14.09 6.51 -15.07
CA ILE A 162 13.83 5.15 -15.57
C ILE A 162 12.36 4.88 -15.92
N LEU A 163 11.40 5.91 -15.66
CA LEU A 163 10.16 5.86 -15.77
C LEU A 163 9.31 5.33 -16.63
N ARG A 164 8.61 4.51 -16.41
CA ARG A 164 7.40 4.28 -17.07
C ARG A 164 6.33 4.29 -16.08
N ASN A 165 5.81 5.29 -16.04
CA ASN A 165 4.73 5.71 -15.34
C ASN A 165 3.55 4.78 -15.57
N GLN A 166 3.41 3.80 -14.85
CA GLN A 166 2.24 2.92 -14.83
C GLN A 166 0.93 3.66 -14.46
N GLY A 167 0.83 4.95 -14.78
CA GLY A 167 -0.24 5.81 -14.35
C GLY A 167 -0.10 6.35 -12.92
N ILE A 168 0.83 5.82 -12.12
CA ILE A 168 1.00 6.18 -10.70
C ILE A 168 1.45 7.65 -10.55
N LEU A 169 2.20 8.17 -11.51
CA LEU A 169 2.67 9.56 -11.48
C LEU A 169 1.76 10.55 -12.23
N ASN A 170 0.60 10.13 -12.73
CA ASN A 170 -0.33 11.02 -13.41
C ASN A 170 -0.76 12.16 -12.47
N GLN A 171 -0.62 13.40 -12.94
CA GLN A 171 -0.93 14.63 -12.18
C GLN A 171 -0.12 14.83 -10.89
N VAL A 172 0.88 14.01 -10.61
CA VAL A 172 1.81 14.22 -9.51
C VAL A 172 2.78 15.32 -9.91
N ARG A 173 2.59 16.52 -9.33
CA ARG A 173 3.47 17.66 -9.61
C ARG A 173 4.82 17.48 -8.91
N LEU A 174 5.86 17.32 -9.70
CA LEU A 174 7.25 17.16 -9.24
C LEU A 174 8.12 18.34 -9.75
N PRO A 175 9.17 18.74 -9.01
CA PRO A 175 9.50 18.25 -7.68
C PRO A 175 8.61 18.85 -6.59
N PHE A 176 8.53 18.19 -5.44
CA PHE A 176 7.97 18.78 -4.23
C PHE A 176 8.90 18.53 -3.01
N THR A 177 8.65 19.23 -1.91
CA THR A 177 9.46 19.09 -0.69
C THR A 177 8.65 18.41 0.40
N SER A 178 9.24 17.39 1.05
CA SER A 178 8.72 16.73 2.24
C SER A 178 9.56 17.11 3.46
N THR A 179 8.91 17.29 4.61
CA THR A 179 9.56 17.44 5.91
C THR A 179 9.81 16.11 6.62
N ALA A 180 9.41 15.00 5.99
CA ALA A 180 9.66 13.67 6.49
C ALA A 180 11.16 13.36 6.49
N SER A 181 11.65 12.74 7.57
CA SER A 181 13.04 12.25 7.59
C SER A 181 13.23 11.21 6.48
N LEU A 182 14.30 11.38 5.69
CA LEU A 182 14.63 10.48 4.58
C LEU A 182 15.05 9.11 5.11
N TYR A 183 14.33 8.06 4.67
CA TYR A 183 14.69 6.68 4.98
C TYR A 183 15.82 6.20 4.07
N ARG A 184 16.75 5.46 4.63
CA ARG A 184 17.81 4.79 3.88
C ARG A 184 17.30 3.42 3.46
N ASN A 185 17.06 3.28 2.16
CA ASN A 185 16.47 2.09 1.55
C ASN A 185 17.36 1.47 0.47
N SER A 186 18.45 2.15 0.11
CA SER A 186 19.36 1.68 -0.95
C SER A 186 20.28 0.56 -0.48
N PRO A 187 20.59 -0.44 -1.33
CA PRO A 187 19.91 -0.69 -2.61
C PRO A 187 18.55 -1.38 -2.41
N LEU A 188 17.60 -1.14 -3.31
CA LEU A 188 16.36 -1.91 -3.33
C LEU A 188 16.62 -3.34 -3.81
N PRO A 189 15.89 -4.34 -3.31
CA PRO A 189 15.92 -5.71 -3.82
C PRO A 189 15.53 -5.79 -5.30
N ALA A 190 16.04 -6.81 -5.99
CA ALA A 190 15.65 -7.09 -7.37
C ALA A 190 14.13 -7.20 -7.53
N GLY A 191 13.60 -6.65 -8.62
CA GLY A 191 12.16 -6.61 -8.90
C GLY A 191 11.41 -5.43 -8.29
N SER A 192 12.05 -4.61 -7.45
CA SER A 192 11.50 -3.35 -6.98
C SER A 192 11.88 -2.23 -7.95
N ILE A 193 10.88 -1.52 -8.47
CA ILE A 193 11.04 -0.49 -9.50
C ILE A 193 10.83 0.88 -8.84
N PRO A 194 11.90 1.69 -8.66
CA PRO A 194 11.79 2.99 -8.04
C PRO A 194 11.05 3.97 -8.95
N LEU A 195 10.11 4.72 -8.37
CA LEU A 195 9.37 5.79 -9.03
C LEU A 195 9.87 7.17 -8.65
N LEU A 196 10.16 7.36 -7.36
CA LEU A 196 10.60 8.64 -6.81
C LEU A 196 11.85 8.46 -5.96
N PHE A 197 12.73 9.45 -6.04
CA PHE A 197 13.87 9.61 -5.15
C PHE A 197 13.69 10.83 -4.26
N GLY A 198 14.16 10.72 -3.02
CA GLY A 198 14.34 11.82 -2.11
C GLY A 198 15.81 12.19 -1.97
N SER A 199 16.10 13.47 -1.95
CA SER A 199 17.45 14.02 -1.73
C SER A 199 17.47 15.03 -0.60
N VAL A 200 18.53 14.98 0.18
CA VAL A 200 18.86 15.94 1.24
C VAL A 200 20.30 16.35 1.01
N ASP A 201 20.57 17.64 1.09
CA ASP A 201 21.92 18.16 0.85
C ASP A 201 22.96 17.49 1.74
N GLY A 202 24.07 17.08 1.12
CA GLY A 202 25.17 16.38 1.82
C GLY A 202 24.96 14.88 2.05
N TYR A 203 23.85 14.29 1.57
CA TYR A 203 23.56 12.88 1.72
C TYR A 203 23.27 12.20 0.38
N PRO A 204 23.53 10.90 0.24
CA PRO A 204 23.09 10.13 -0.92
C PRO A 204 21.58 10.22 -1.09
N ARG A 205 21.13 10.28 -2.33
CA ARG A 205 19.69 10.19 -2.62
C ARG A 205 19.19 8.77 -2.36
N GLU A 206 17.95 8.66 -1.93
CA GLU A 206 17.33 7.39 -1.57
C GLU A 206 15.99 7.19 -2.31
N PRO A 207 15.63 5.95 -2.70
CA PRO A 207 14.31 5.69 -3.21
C PRO A 207 13.26 5.93 -2.12
N VAL A 208 12.24 6.72 -2.44
CA VAL A 208 11.16 7.07 -1.49
C VAL A 208 9.80 6.55 -1.92
N ALA A 209 9.64 6.13 -3.18
CA ALA A 209 8.47 5.42 -3.65
C ALA A 209 8.87 4.41 -4.73
N TRP A 210 8.29 3.22 -4.67
CA TRP A 210 8.50 2.14 -5.64
C TRP A 210 7.30 1.21 -5.71
N PHE A 211 7.29 0.39 -6.76
CA PHE A 211 6.34 -0.69 -6.90
C PHE A 211 7.03 -2.00 -7.28
N ARG A 212 6.36 -3.12 -7.06
CA ARG A 212 6.78 -4.46 -7.45
C ARG A 212 5.60 -5.42 -7.55
N GLN A 213 5.86 -6.62 -8.03
CA GLN A 213 4.99 -7.78 -7.81
C GLN A 213 5.67 -8.80 -6.91
N THR A 214 4.91 -9.41 -6.00
CA THR A 214 5.37 -10.56 -5.20
C THR A 214 5.42 -11.84 -6.06
N ALA A 215 5.97 -12.92 -5.50
CA ALA A 215 5.94 -14.23 -6.15
C ALA A 215 4.52 -14.74 -6.45
N SER A 216 3.54 -14.36 -5.64
CA SER A 216 2.11 -14.69 -5.84
C SER A 216 1.37 -13.68 -6.74
N LYS A 217 2.10 -12.83 -7.48
CA LYS A 217 1.55 -11.80 -8.38
C LYS A 217 0.76 -10.69 -7.70
N SER A 218 0.85 -10.55 -6.39
CA SER A 218 0.29 -9.41 -5.68
C SER A 218 1.05 -8.14 -6.08
N ASN A 219 0.33 -7.12 -6.55
CA ASN A 219 0.88 -5.80 -6.79
C ASN A 219 1.16 -5.11 -5.46
N VAL A 220 2.34 -4.56 -5.31
CA VAL A 220 2.76 -3.85 -4.10
C VAL A 220 3.26 -2.47 -4.49
N PHE A 221 2.72 -1.44 -3.85
CA PHE A 221 3.26 -0.09 -3.86
C PHE A 221 3.72 0.26 -2.46
N TYR A 222 4.86 0.91 -2.37
CA TYR A 222 5.35 1.46 -1.11
C TYR A 222 5.89 2.87 -1.29
N THR A 223 5.68 3.69 -0.25
CA THR A 223 6.37 4.97 -0.12
C THR A 223 6.85 5.20 1.31
N SER A 224 8.09 5.66 1.47
CA SER A 224 8.64 6.12 2.75
C SER A 224 8.17 7.53 3.14
N LEU A 225 7.39 8.19 2.29
CA LEU A 225 6.62 9.38 2.60
C LEU A 225 5.41 9.00 3.46
N GLY A 226 4.67 9.97 3.97
CA GLY A 226 3.50 9.75 4.82
C GLY A 226 3.66 10.33 6.23
N HIS A 227 4.56 11.32 6.40
CA HIS A 227 4.52 12.22 7.54
C HIS A 227 3.20 13.00 7.56
N VAL A 228 2.77 13.45 8.73
CA VAL A 228 1.51 14.20 8.87
C VAL A 228 1.41 15.40 7.92
N ASP A 229 2.52 16.05 7.63
CA ASP A 229 2.56 17.20 6.73
C ASP A 229 2.53 16.81 5.24
N ASP A 230 2.95 15.62 4.88
CA ASP A 230 2.88 15.14 3.49
C ASP A 230 1.43 15.09 3.00
N PHE A 231 0.47 14.76 3.86
CA PHE A 231 -0.96 14.77 3.54
C PHE A 231 -1.54 16.17 3.23
N LYS A 232 -0.78 17.25 3.50
CA LYS A 232 -1.13 18.61 3.07
C LYS A 232 -0.65 18.94 1.67
N ILE A 233 0.18 18.06 1.07
CA ILE A 233 0.78 18.24 -0.25
C ILE A 233 -0.11 17.55 -1.31
N PRO A 234 -0.73 18.29 -2.24
CA PRO A 234 -1.60 17.69 -3.26
C PRO A 234 -0.90 16.60 -4.10
N ALA A 235 0.37 16.79 -4.44
CA ALA A 235 1.16 15.81 -5.19
C ALA A 235 1.28 14.47 -4.44
N PHE A 236 1.43 14.48 -3.11
CA PHE A 236 1.45 13.26 -2.31
C PHE A 236 0.09 12.55 -2.28
N ASN A 237 -1.00 13.31 -2.17
CA ASN A 237 -2.35 12.73 -2.22
C ASN A 237 -2.66 12.12 -3.59
N HIS A 238 -2.27 12.78 -4.69
CA HIS A 238 -2.38 12.22 -6.04
C HIS A 238 -1.55 10.93 -6.20
N LEU A 239 -0.34 10.90 -5.66
CA LEU A 239 0.52 9.71 -5.67
C LEU A 239 -0.17 8.52 -4.99
N LEU A 240 -0.75 8.72 -3.80
CA LEU A 240 -1.45 7.66 -3.07
C LEU A 240 -2.72 7.21 -3.80
N PHE A 241 -3.52 8.15 -4.31
CA PHE A 241 -4.72 7.84 -5.06
C PHE A 241 -4.42 7.00 -6.31
N ASN A 242 -3.44 7.44 -7.10
CA ASN A 242 -3.03 6.73 -8.31
C ASN A 242 -2.43 5.35 -8.00
N ALA A 243 -1.68 5.22 -6.91
CA ALA A 243 -1.16 3.93 -6.46
C ALA A 243 -2.28 2.94 -6.10
N ILE A 244 -3.36 3.42 -5.46
CA ILE A 244 -4.55 2.61 -5.16
C ILE A 244 -5.20 2.14 -6.45
N LYS A 245 -5.45 3.04 -7.40
CA LYS A 245 -6.00 2.68 -8.71
C LYS A 245 -5.14 1.66 -9.44
N TRP A 246 -3.85 1.94 -9.57
CA TRP A 246 -2.92 1.02 -10.22
C TRP A 246 -2.92 -0.37 -9.58
N CYS A 247 -2.90 -0.44 -8.25
CA CYS A 247 -2.94 -1.70 -7.53
C CYS A 247 -4.19 -2.53 -7.83
N LEU A 248 -5.35 -1.89 -7.95
CA LEU A 248 -6.64 -2.56 -8.16
C LEU A 248 -6.93 -2.88 -9.64
N GLU A 249 -6.42 -2.05 -10.58
CA GLU A 249 -6.68 -2.19 -12.01
C GLU A 249 -5.70 -3.12 -12.74
N SER A 250 -4.51 -3.35 -12.15
CA SER A 250 -3.43 -4.13 -12.77
C SER A 250 -3.35 -5.58 -12.28
N GLY A 251 -4.39 -6.06 -11.59
CA GLY A 251 -4.49 -7.41 -11.03
C GLY A 251 -5.22 -8.38 -11.94
#